data_459b2fff46f5436330672b50dea87216
#
_entry.id   459b2fff46f5436330672b50dea87216
#
_cell.length_a   1.000
_cell.length_b   1.000
_cell.length_c   1.000
_cell.angle_alpha   90.00
_cell.angle_beta   90.00
_cell.angle_gamma   90.00
#
_symmetry.space_group_name_H-M   'P 1'
#
loop_
_entity.id
_entity.type
_entity.pdbx_description
1 polymer ?
#
loop_
_entity_poly.entity_id
_entity_poly.type
_entity_poly.pdbx_seq_one_letter_code
_entity_poly.pdbx_strand_id
1 'polypeptide(L)'
;MDHHSSHRSLLHQPAVPAEHAAAVDAIVVPTARRLEHLRAALASVRALGCPVLALCSGRAEPRHVVEAARDLEVQAYAVRMPARPPLPRFGTTAQPIVRTIGITADTSAKRNLGLLVARMAGLRRIVFLDDDIVDIRPQELRDAAYLLDTYEAVGLRNTGYPDNSVVCHAYRATGGAQGTFIGAGALAVRVDAGTGFFPSLFNEDWLFLFDALRHGRVAVTGTVAQQSFDPFATPHSARLQEFGDCLGEGLYWLLDLGRDLDDASLRFWADFLAKRRRFIREIIVRLTRDGASIEGSDRMVESLKAASAYHHRFGPQDCVDYLAAWAADRRMWTQRLGTEDMPMALDTALKRLRLNHFSTEHGYPPAVTVSLPQPPSKASRLPYRPRQDSTGPGRDRLRQLSRGLGQLPHWLGRRRHRLGRLSYKALWAIGFAPKPNWNLADYPLLIDRTPAGN
;
A
#
# COMPACT_ATOMS: atom_id res chain seq x y z
N MET A 1 -11.21 21.86 0.29
CA MET A 1 -9.94 21.17 0.53
C MET A 1 -9.65 20.30 -0.66
N ASP A 2 -8.52 20.53 -1.33
CA ASP A 2 -8.02 19.65 -2.38
C ASP A 2 -7.32 18.46 -1.70
N HIS A 3 -8.10 17.60 -1.06
CA HIS A 3 -7.61 16.37 -0.49
C HIS A 3 -8.23 15.19 -1.23
N HIS A 4 -7.48 14.10 -1.30
CA HIS A 4 -7.87 12.95 -2.06
C HIS A 4 -9.06 12.25 -1.43
N SER A 5 -9.88 11.70 -2.32
CA SER A 5 -10.92 10.75 -1.96
C SER A 5 -10.32 9.41 -1.50
N SER A 6 -11.17 8.47 -1.13
CA SER A 6 -10.77 7.10 -0.78
C SER A 6 -10.25 6.27 -1.97
N HIS A 7 -9.97 6.85 -3.14
CA HIS A 7 -9.53 6.20 -4.38
C HIS A 7 -10.44 5.04 -4.84
N ARG A 8 -11.71 5.04 -4.41
CA ARG A 8 -12.68 3.98 -4.74
C ARG A 8 -12.94 3.84 -6.24
N SER A 9 -12.73 4.92 -6.99
CA SER A 9 -12.84 4.95 -8.46
C SER A 9 -11.84 4.01 -9.16
N LEU A 10 -10.73 3.67 -8.50
CA LEU A 10 -9.72 2.75 -9.00
C LEU A 10 -10.08 1.27 -8.83
N LEU A 11 -11.14 0.96 -8.06
CA LEU A 11 -11.53 -0.40 -7.70
C LEU A 11 -12.73 -0.88 -8.51
N HIS A 12 -12.66 -2.12 -8.98
CA HIS A 12 -13.81 -2.81 -9.56
C HIS A 12 -14.64 -3.51 -8.48
N GLN A 13 -15.97 -3.55 -8.65
CA GLN A 13 -16.91 -4.24 -7.77
C GLN A 13 -17.76 -5.20 -8.60
N PRO A 14 -17.18 -6.30 -9.12
CA PRO A 14 -17.91 -7.25 -9.93
C PRO A 14 -18.87 -8.07 -9.08
N ALA A 15 -19.96 -8.51 -9.70
CA ALA A 15 -20.82 -9.54 -9.10
C ALA A 15 -20.09 -10.89 -9.09
N VAL A 16 -20.28 -11.64 -8.01
CA VAL A 16 -19.80 -13.01 -7.88
C VAL A 16 -21.00 -13.95 -8.01
N PRO A 17 -20.92 -15.03 -8.82
CA PRO A 17 -21.98 -16.03 -8.87
C PRO A 17 -22.21 -16.64 -7.49
N ALA A 18 -23.47 -16.95 -7.17
CA ALA A 18 -23.82 -17.58 -5.87
C ALA A 18 -23.15 -18.94 -5.68
N GLU A 19 -22.91 -19.67 -6.78
CA GLU A 19 -22.24 -20.96 -6.78
C GLU A 19 -20.99 -20.91 -7.68
N HIS A 20 -19.86 -21.31 -7.12
CA HIS A 20 -18.59 -21.47 -7.83
C HIS A 20 -17.66 -22.44 -7.08
N ALA A 21 -16.75 -23.09 -7.80
CA ALA A 21 -15.81 -24.07 -7.27
C ALA A 21 -14.43 -23.47 -6.91
N ALA A 22 -14.29 -22.15 -6.86
CA ALA A 22 -13.00 -21.54 -6.58
C ALA A 22 -12.55 -21.84 -5.15
N ALA A 23 -11.28 -22.21 -5.02
CA ALA A 23 -10.64 -22.50 -3.74
C ALA A 23 -9.53 -21.47 -3.44
N VAL A 24 -9.29 -21.24 -2.17
CA VAL A 24 -8.10 -20.56 -1.66
C VAL A 24 -7.01 -21.61 -1.52
N ASP A 25 -5.83 -21.37 -2.08
CA ASP A 25 -4.71 -22.32 -2.01
C ASP A 25 -3.99 -22.26 -0.65
N ALA A 26 -3.89 -21.08 -0.05
CA ALA A 26 -3.35 -20.90 1.30
C ALA A 26 -3.75 -19.55 1.90
N ILE A 27 -3.75 -19.49 3.22
CA ILE A 27 -3.83 -18.25 3.99
C ILE A 27 -2.42 -17.90 4.49
N VAL A 28 -1.96 -16.68 4.28
CA VAL A 28 -0.68 -16.18 4.79
C VAL A 28 -0.94 -15.15 5.90
N VAL A 29 -0.45 -15.46 7.11
CA VAL A 29 -0.67 -14.61 8.29
C VAL A 29 0.65 -14.02 8.78
N PRO A 30 0.93 -12.75 8.54
CA PRO A 30 2.01 -12.04 9.20
C PRO A 30 1.59 -11.76 10.66
N THR A 31 2.30 -12.31 11.64
CA THR A 31 1.95 -12.12 13.05
C THR A 31 3.15 -11.77 13.92
N ALA A 32 2.95 -10.89 14.89
CA ALA A 32 3.92 -10.53 15.91
C ALA A 32 3.31 -10.49 17.32
N ARG A 33 1.99 -10.70 17.41
CA ARG A 33 1.19 -10.63 18.63
C ARG A 33 1.12 -11.98 19.31
N ARG A 34 0.48 -12.04 20.48
CA ARG A 34 0.21 -13.30 21.16
C ARG A 34 -0.84 -14.12 20.42
N LEU A 35 -0.87 -15.41 20.70
CA LEU A 35 -1.73 -16.40 20.05
C LEU A 35 -3.24 -16.05 20.11
N GLU A 36 -3.69 -15.37 21.16
CA GLU A 36 -5.10 -15.02 21.33
C GLU A 36 -5.67 -14.26 20.13
N HIS A 37 -4.87 -13.39 19.52
CA HIS A 37 -5.27 -12.64 18.32
C HIS A 37 -5.43 -13.55 17.10
N LEU A 38 -4.54 -14.52 16.94
CA LEU A 38 -4.53 -15.42 15.78
C LEU A 38 -5.58 -16.54 15.87
N ARG A 39 -5.97 -16.96 17.09
CA ARG A 39 -6.85 -18.12 17.29
C ARG A 39 -8.22 -17.95 16.61
N ALA A 40 -8.78 -16.74 16.65
CA ALA A 40 -10.05 -16.43 15.98
C ALA A 40 -9.93 -16.55 14.44
N ALA A 41 -8.84 -16.03 13.86
CA ALA A 41 -8.55 -16.15 12.44
C ALA A 41 -8.38 -17.62 12.02
N LEU A 42 -7.63 -18.43 12.78
CA LEU A 42 -7.47 -19.87 12.52
C LEU A 42 -8.82 -20.61 12.53
N ALA A 43 -9.66 -20.35 13.51
CA ALA A 43 -10.99 -20.97 13.59
C ALA A 43 -11.87 -20.61 12.38
N SER A 44 -11.83 -19.34 11.95
CA SER A 44 -12.63 -18.85 10.83
C SER A 44 -12.20 -19.46 9.49
N VAL A 45 -10.91 -19.76 9.29
CA VAL A 45 -10.41 -20.30 8.01
C VAL A 45 -10.47 -21.83 7.92
N ARG A 46 -10.82 -22.53 9.01
CA ARG A 46 -10.97 -24.00 9.03
C ARG A 46 -11.84 -24.52 7.88
N ALA A 47 -12.96 -23.85 7.62
CA ALA A 47 -13.92 -24.27 6.57
C ALA A 47 -13.38 -24.10 5.14
N LEU A 48 -12.23 -23.47 4.94
CA LEU A 48 -11.60 -23.36 3.62
C LEU A 48 -10.86 -24.63 3.21
N GLY A 49 -10.39 -25.44 4.17
CA GLY A 49 -9.64 -26.66 3.92
C GLY A 49 -8.25 -26.44 3.30
N CYS A 50 -7.72 -25.22 3.39
CA CYS A 50 -6.39 -24.89 2.86
C CYS A 50 -5.38 -24.67 4.00
N PRO A 51 -4.06 -24.82 3.75
CA PRO A 51 -3.04 -24.57 4.75
C PRO A 51 -2.93 -23.10 5.16
N VAL A 52 -2.55 -22.88 6.41
CA VAL A 52 -2.17 -21.57 6.95
C VAL A 52 -0.66 -21.51 7.05
N LEU A 53 -0.05 -20.48 6.45
CA LEU A 53 1.35 -20.13 6.61
C LEU A 53 1.46 -18.92 7.56
N ALA A 54 1.77 -19.19 8.83
CA ALA A 54 1.98 -18.17 9.84
C ALA A 54 3.44 -17.74 9.90
N LEU A 55 3.72 -16.45 9.65
CA LEU A 55 5.05 -15.86 9.65
C LEU A 55 5.24 -15.07 10.96
N CYS A 56 5.92 -15.70 11.93
CA CYS A 56 5.94 -15.32 13.33
C CYS A 56 7.17 -14.50 13.71
N SER A 57 6.97 -13.39 14.41
CA SER A 57 8.03 -12.62 15.10
C SER A 57 7.53 -12.11 16.45
N GLY A 58 8.31 -11.29 17.13
CA GLY A 58 7.91 -10.67 18.40
C GLY A 58 7.42 -11.69 19.44
N ARG A 59 6.14 -11.56 19.85
CA ARG A 59 5.49 -12.43 20.83
C ARG A 59 4.78 -13.66 20.23
N ALA A 60 4.73 -13.76 18.90
CA ALA A 60 4.15 -14.91 18.22
C ALA A 60 5.13 -16.09 18.25
N GLU A 61 4.79 -17.15 18.96
CA GLU A 61 5.59 -18.38 19.06
C GLU A 61 5.09 -19.43 18.07
N PRO A 62 5.92 -19.88 17.09
CA PRO A 62 5.51 -20.84 16.07
C PRO A 62 4.94 -22.14 16.64
N ARG A 63 5.48 -22.66 17.74
CA ARG A 63 4.99 -23.88 18.38
C ARG A 63 3.55 -23.71 18.87
N HIS A 64 3.25 -22.62 19.55
CA HIS A 64 1.90 -22.34 20.05
C HIS A 64 0.89 -22.15 18.91
N VAL A 65 1.32 -21.57 17.77
CA VAL A 65 0.47 -21.45 16.58
C VAL A 65 0.09 -22.83 16.03
N VAL A 66 1.07 -23.74 15.90
CA VAL A 66 0.82 -25.11 15.40
C VAL A 66 -0.02 -25.93 16.38
N GLU A 67 0.22 -25.80 17.68
CA GLU A 67 -0.60 -26.46 18.71
C GLU A 67 -2.06 -26.00 18.61
N ALA A 68 -2.32 -24.69 18.56
CA ALA A 68 -3.67 -24.15 18.40
C ALA A 68 -4.31 -24.54 17.06
N ALA A 69 -3.55 -24.59 15.97
CA ALA A 69 -4.04 -25.04 14.68
C ALA A 69 -4.43 -26.52 14.70
N ARG A 70 -3.66 -27.36 15.43
CA ARG A 70 -3.99 -28.79 15.64
C ARG A 70 -5.27 -28.95 16.42
N ASP A 71 -5.46 -28.20 17.52
CA ASP A 71 -6.71 -28.20 18.31
C ASP A 71 -7.94 -27.82 17.48
N LEU A 72 -7.74 -26.98 16.47
CA LEU A 72 -8.78 -26.50 15.56
C LEU A 72 -8.89 -27.32 14.27
N GLU A 73 -8.11 -28.41 14.14
CA GLU A 73 -8.04 -29.23 12.92
C GLU A 73 -7.71 -28.41 11.65
N VAL A 74 -6.83 -27.41 11.77
CA VAL A 74 -6.34 -26.60 10.68
C VAL A 74 -4.93 -27.04 10.31
N GLN A 75 -4.67 -27.29 9.02
CA GLN A 75 -3.32 -27.49 8.56
C GLN A 75 -2.53 -26.17 8.66
N ALA A 76 -1.42 -26.16 9.36
CA ALA A 76 -0.61 -24.97 9.53
C ALA A 76 0.89 -25.23 9.43
N TYR A 77 1.59 -24.25 8.89
CA TYR A 77 3.03 -24.12 8.91
C TYR A 77 3.36 -22.79 9.59
N ALA A 78 4.08 -22.83 10.68
CA ALA A 78 4.47 -21.65 11.43
C ALA A 78 5.98 -21.45 11.37
N VAL A 79 6.40 -20.34 10.82
CA VAL A 79 7.80 -19.99 10.56
C VAL A 79 8.25 -18.94 11.55
N ARG A 80 9.39 -19.16 12.24
CA ARG A 80 10.11 -18.10 12.93
C ARG A 80 10.82 -17.22 11.91
N MET A 81 10.43 -15.96 11.83
CA MET A 81 11.12 -15.00 10.94
C MET A 81 12.61 -14.91 11.32
N PRO A 82 13.51 -15.21 10.39
CA PRO A 82 14.93 -15.03 10.65
C PRO A 82 15.29 -13.54 10.62
N ALA A 83 16.35 -13.16 11.36
CA ALA A 83 16.86 -11.79 11.35
C ALA A 83 17.28 -11.30 9.94
N ARG A 84 17.62 -12.24 9.06
CA ARG A 84 17.90 -11.98 7.64
C ARG A 84 17.10 -12.97 6.81
N PRO A 85 15.88 -12.60 6.40
CA PRO A 85 15.07 -13.47 5.57
C PRO A 85 15.71 -13.70 4.20
N PRO A 86 15.45 -14.84 3.55
CA PRO A 86 16.01 -15.19 2.23
C PRO A 86 15.34 -14.39 1.08
N LEU A 87 15.32 -13.09 1.23
CA LEU A 87 14.75 -12.12 0.30
C LEU A 87 15.87 -11.30 -0.36
N PRO A 88 15.65 -10.73 -1.54
CA PRO A 88 16.56 -9.78 -2.13
C PRO A 88 16.84 -8.59 -1.21
N ARG A 89 18.00 -7.98 -1.34
CA ARG A 89 18.31 -6.72 -0.67
C ARG A 89 17.72 -5.57 -1.46
N PHE A 90 16.58 -5.08 -1.00
CA PHE A 90 15.88 -4.00 -1.65
C PHE A 90 16.60 -2.65 -1.49
N GLY A 91 16.79 -1.93 -2.60
CA GLY A 91 17.38 -0.59 -2.63
C GLY A 91 16.50 0.44 -1.94
N THR A 92 15.18 0.24 -1.94
CA THR A 92 14.23 1.08 -1.19
C THR A 92 14.53 1.13 0.30
N THR A 93 14.96 0.02 0.92
CA THR A 93 15.34 -0.01 2.35
C THR A 93 16.65 0.74 2.63
N ALA A 94 17.47 0.94 1.61
CA ALA A 94 18.74 1.65 1.71
C ALA A 94 18.59 3.18 1.53
N GLN A 95 17.41 3.67 1.13
CA GLN A 95 17.19 5.09 0.93
C GLN A 95 17.39 5.87 2.24
N PRO A 96 18.10 7.02 2.21
CA PRO A 96 18.40 7.80 3.41
C PRO A 96 17.14 8.16 4.21
N ILE A 97 16.06 8.52 3.53
CA ILE A 97 14.80 8.87 4.17
C ILE A 97 14.20 7.67 4.94
N VAL A 98 14.20 6.46 4.36
CA VAL A 98 13.68 5.25 5.02
C VAL A 98 14.51 4.90 6.26
N ARG A 99 15.85 5.04 6.19
CA ARG A 99 16.72 4.84 7.35
C ARG A 99 16.44 5.83 8.47
N THR A 100 16.11 7.07 8.11
CA THR A 100 15.78 8.13 9.08
C THR A 100 14.44 7.87 9.78
N ILE A 101 13.48 7.25 9.09
CA ILE A 101 12.20 6.83 9.68
C ILE A 101 12.44 5.77 10.76
N GLY A 102 13.37 4.85 10.53
CA GLY A 102 13.68 3.78 11.47
C GLY A 102 12.56 2.76 11.62
N ILE A 103 11.96 2.33 10.48
CA ILE A 103 10.92 1.30 10.48
C ILE A 103 11.50 0.00 11.04
N THR A 104 10.90 -0.49 12.12
CA THR A 104 11.26 -1.75 12.78
C THR A 104 10.28 -2.88 12.48
N ALA A 105 9.11 -2.57 11.90
CA ALA A 105 8.12 -3.57 11.52
C ALA A 105 8.63 -4.48 10.40
N ASP A 106 8.39 -5.78 10.54
CA ASP A 106 8.80 -6.80 9.58
C ASP A 106 7.65 -7.29 8.69
N THR A 107 6.51 -6.59 8.69
CA THR A 107 5.29 -6.97 7.95
C THR A 107 5.55 -7.14 6.46
N SER A 108 6.22 -6.17 5.83
CA SER A 108 6.59 -6.26 4.40
C SER A 108 7.48 -7.46 4.11
N ALA A 109 8.47 -7.74 4.98
CA ALA A 109 9.35 -8.90 4.84
C ALA A 109 8.57 -10.22 4.97
N LYS A 110 7.62 -10.31 5.91
CA LYS A 110 6.72 -11.46 6.06
C LYS A 110 5.87 -11.67 4.81
N ARG A 111 5.20 -10.61 4.32
CA ARG A 111 4.37 -10.70 3.11
C ARG A 111 5.20 -11.12 1.90
N ASN A 112 6.38 -10.55 1.70
CA ASN A 112 7.28 -10.93 0.61
C ASN A 112 7.78 -12.38 0.75
N LEU A 113 8.08 -12.84 1.97
CA LEU A 113 8.44 -14.24 2.21
C LEU A 113 7.26 -15.17 1.90
N GLY A 114 6.04 -14.77 2.28
CA GLY A 114 4.80 -15.49 1.94
C GLY A 114 4.60 -15.62 0.43
N LEU A 115 4.81 -14.55 -0.34
CA LEU A 115 4.76 -14.58 -1.81
C LEU A 115 5.80 -15.52 -2.41
N LEU A 116 7.05 -15.47 -1.92
CA LEU A 116 8.13 -16.33 -2.39
C LEU A 116 7.82 -17.81 -2.12
N VAL A 117 7.40 -18.13 -0.89
CA VAL A 117 7.01 -19.50 -0.50
C VAL A 117 5.83 -19.98 -1.32
N ALA A 118 4.80 -19.15 -1.50
CA ALA A 118 3.65 -19.48 -2.32
C ALA A 118 4.06 -19.77 -3.78
N ARG A 119 4.92 -18.94 -4.37
CA ARG A 119 5.45 -19.14 -5.73
C ARG A 119 6.20 -20.45 -5.85
N MET A 120 7.10 -20.76 -4.89
CA MET A 120 7.85 -22.02 -4.84
C MET A 120 6.94 -23.26 -4.66
N ALA A 121 5.86 -23.10 -3.89
CA ALA A 121 4.90 -24.19 -3.65
C ALA A 121 3.82 -24.31 -4.74
N GLY A 122 3.82 -23.44 -5.75
CA GLY A 122 2.82 -23.44 -6.80
C GLY A 122 1.42 -22.98 -6.36
N LEU A 123 1.32 -22.30 -5.20
CA LEU A 123 0.08 -21.76 -4.67
C LEU A 123 -0.23 -20.46 -5.41
N ARG A 124 -1.33 -20.43 -6.12
CA ARG A 124 -1.68 -19.33 -7.04
C ARG A 124 -2.69 -18.36 -6.49
N ARG A 125 -3.58 -18.82 -5.60
CA ARG A 125 -4.65 -18.01 -4.98
C ARG A 125 -4.45 -17.98 -3.48
N ILE A 126 -3.62 -17.05 -3.02
CA ILE A 126 -3.38 -16.89 -1.58
C ILE A 126 -4.18 -15.72 -1.04
N VAL A 127 -4.47 -15.75 0.27
CA VAL A 127 -5.05 -14.62 0.99
C VAL A 127 -4.11 -14.20 2.09
N PHE A 128 -3.68 -12.94 2.08
CA PHE A 128 -3.10 -12.31 3.25
C PHE A 128 -4.20 -11.99 4.24
N LEU A 129 -3.99 -12.37 5.50
CA LEU A 129 -4.92 -12.13 6.58
C LEU A 129 -4.12 -11.71 7.82
N ASP A 130 -4.28 -10.47 8.25
CA ASP A 130 -3.60 -9.97 9.45
C ASP A 130 -4.23 -10.57 10.72
N ASP A 131 -3.45 -10.67 11.78
CA ASP A 131 -3.85 -11.35 13.04
C ASP A 131 -4.87 -10.56 13.87
N ASP A 132 -5.27 -9.36 13.44
CA ASP A 132 -6.32 -8.54 14.04
C ASP A 132 -7.60 -8.44 13.17
N ILE A 133 -7.66 -9.20 12.10
CA ILE A 133 -8.87 -9.29 11.28
C ILE A 133 -9.84 -10.27 11.93
N VAL A 134 -11.07 -9.83 12.07
CA VAL A 134 -12.20 -10.58 12.65
C VAL A 134 -13.40 -10.55 11.69
N ASP A 135 -14.49 -11.22 12.06
CA ASP A 135 -15.70 -11.36 11.25
C ASP A 135 -15.41 -11.92 9.85
N ILE A 136 -14.47 -12.86 9.78
CA ILE A 136 -14.05 -13.52 8.55
C ILE A 136 -15.11 -14.55 8.16
N ARG A 137 -15.68 -14.38 6.98
CA ARG A 137 -16.62 -15.35 6.39
C ARG A 137 -15.91 -16.16 5.31
N PRO A 138 -15.76 -17.49 5.45
CA PRO A 138 -15.04 -18.32 4.48
C PRO A 138 -15.54 -18.17 3.04
N GLN A 139 -16.86 -17.96 2.86
CA GLN A 139 -17.43 -17.77 1.53
C GLN A 139 -16.90 -16.51 0.84
N GLU A 140 -16.73 -15.39 1.58
CA GLU A 140 -16.20 -14.16 1.01
C GLU A 140 -14.72 -14.30 0.59
N LEU A 141 -13.95 -15.16 1.27
CA LEU A 141 -12.59 -15.50 0.85
C LEU A 141 -12.58 -16.38 -0.40
N ARG A 142 -13.55 -17.31 -0.55
CA ARG A 142 -13.73 -18.05 -1.81
C ARG A 142 -14.17 -17.13 -2.95
N ASP A 143 -15.06 -16.19 -2.68
CA ASP A 143 -15.51 -15.19 -3.65
C ASP A 143 -14.33 -14.34 -4.15
N ALA A 144 -13.46 -13.91 -3.22
CA ALA A 144 -12.23 -13.22 -3.59
C ALA A 144 -11.31 -14.11 -4.44
N ALA A 145 -11.14 -15.39 -4.07
CA ALA A 145 -10.35 -16.34 -4.85
C ALA A 145 -10.94 -16.59 -6.26
N TYR A 146 -12.26 -16.60 -6.40
CA TYR A 146 -12.93 -16.68 -7.70
C TYR A 146 -12.56 -15.50 -8.60
N LEU A 147 -12.59 -14.30 -8.06
CA LEU A 147 -12.28 -13.08 -8.81
C LEU A 147 -10.81 -12.99 -9.26
N LEU A 148 -9.89 -13.74 -8.63
CA LEU A 148 -8.48 -13.82 -9.05
C LEU A 148 -8.28 -14.47 -10.43
N ASP A 149 -9.29 -15.09 -11.02
CA ASP A 149 -9.22 -15.54 -12.42
C ASP A 149 -9.18 -14.36 -13.40
N THR A 150 -9.77 -13.22 -13.01
CA THR A 150 -9.82 -12.00 -13.82
C THR A 150 -8.89 -10.91 -13.28
N TYR A 151 -8.79 -10.77 -11.95
CA TYR A 151 -8.04 -9.72 -11.27
C TYR A 151 -6.71 -10.25 -10.70
N GLU A 152 -5.76 -9.37 -10.50
CA GLU A 152 -4.46 -9.71 -9.89
C GLU A 152 -4.52 -9.65 -8.36
N ALA A 153 -5.39 -8.78 -7.83
CA ALA A 153 -5.64 -8.66 -6.41
C ALA A 153 -7.12 -8.36 -6.14
N VAL A 154 -7.62 -8.90 -5.03
CA VAL A 154 -9.00 -8.69 -4.58
C VAL A 154 -9.00 -8.41 -3.09
N GLY A 155 -9.37 -7.20 -2.71
CA GLY A 155 -9.47 -6.79 -1.30
C GLY A 155 -10.86 -7.07 -0.72
N LEU A 156 -10.92 -7.31 0.59
CA LEU A 156 -12.15 -7.27 1.36
C LEU A 156 -12.28 -5.88 2.02
N ARG A 157 -13.52 -5.35 2.09
CA ARG A 157 -13.75 -4.08 2.75
C ARG A 157 -13.55 -4.22 4.25
N ASN A 158 -12.71 -3.37 4.81
CA ASN A 158 -12.57 -3.27 6.26
C ASN A 158 -13.68 -2.38 6.83
N THR A 159 -14.53 -2.94 7.71
CA THR A 159 -15.65 -2.23 8.33
C THR A 159 -15.39 -1.85 9.80
N GLY A 160 -14.39 -2.47 10.44
CA GLY A 160 -14.08 -2.24 11.85
C GLY A 160 -13.20 -1.02 12.12
N TYR A 161 -12.65 -0.42 11.08
CA TYR A 161 -11.68 0.66 11.19
C TYR A 161 -11.87 1.69 10.08
N PRO A 162 -12.06 2.98 10.41
CA PRO A 162 -12.49 3.97 9.43
C PRO A 162 -11.39 4.45 8.48
N ASP A 163 -10.13 4.29 8.85
CA ASP A 163 -8.97 4.64 8.02
C ASP A 163 -7.70 3.92 8.52
N ASN A 164 -6.60 3.98 7.78
CA ASN A 164 -5.33 3.39 8.15
C ASN A 164 -4.29 4.43 8.61
N SER A 165 -4.41 5.68 8.20
CA SER A 165 -3.45 6.76 8.46
C SER A 165 -3.89 7.64 9.63
N VAL A 166 -2.95 8.00 10.50
CA VAL A 166 -3.19 8.90 11.64
C VAL A 166 -3.72 10.26 11.17
N VAL A 167 -3.19 10.81 10.08
CA VAL A 167 -3.63 12.09 9.51
C VAL A 167 -5.07 11.99 9.01
N CYS A 168 -5.42 10.88 8.35
CA CYS A 168 -6.77 10.66 7.82
C CYS A 168 -7.79 10.39 8.92
N HIS A 169 -7.40 9.72 10.01
CA HIS A 169 -8.26 9.60 11.20
C HIS A 169 -8.62 10.97 11.79
N ALA A 170 -7.64 11.85 11.94
CA ALA A 170 -7.87 13.22 12.42
C ALA A 170 -8.75 14.03 11.44
N TYR A 171 -8.55 13.85 10.13
CA TYR A 171 -9.41 14.46 9.11
C TYR A 171 -10.87 14.03 9.26
N ARG A 172 -11.12 12.72 9.42
CA ARG A 172 -12.47 12.19 9.62
C ARG A 172 -13.10 12.70 10.91
N ALA A 173 -12.35 12.80 12.00
CA ALA A 173 -12.83 13.35 13.25
C ALA A 173 -13.30 14.81 13.11
N THR A 174 -12.76 15.56 12.15
CA THR A 174 -13.19 16.93 11.80
C THR A 174 -14.30 16.98 10.74
N GLY A 175 -15.03 15.88 10.50
CA GLY A 175 -16.10 15.78 9.50
C GLY A 175 -15.62 15.55 8.07
N GLY A 176 -14.38 15.13 7.87
CA GLY A 176 -13.84 14.78 6.56
C GLY A 176 -14.50 13.54 5.97
N ALA A 177 -14.66 13.51 4.65
CA ALA A 177 -15.39 12.48 3.91
C ALA A 177 -14.49 11.38 3.31
N GLN A 178 -13.34 11.14 3.89
CA GLN A 178 -12.46 10.07 3.41
C GLN A 178 -12.93 8.72 3.92
N GLY A 179 -12.84 7.69 3.08
CA GLY A 179 -13.10 6.30 3.45
C GLY A 179 -11.84 5.45 3.36
N THR A 180 -11.87 4.31 4.04
CA THR A 180 -10.78 3.34 3.97
C THR A 180 -10.67 2.75 2.57
N PHE A 181 -9.46 2.71 2.03
CA PHE A 181 -9.11 1.92 0.86
C PHE A 181 -8.90 0.46 1.27
N ILE A 182 -8.90 -0.47 0.31
CA ILE A 182 -8.52 -1.85 0.62
C ILE A 182 -7.05 -1.91 1.01
N GLY A 183 -6.70 -2.79 1.95
CA GLY A 183 -5.35 -3.00 2.43
C GLY A 183 -4.97 -4.48 2.46
N ALA A 184 -3.70 -4.76 2.70
CA ALA A 184 -3.20 -6.13 2.77
C ALA A 184 -3.60 -6.89 4.04
N GLY A 185 -4.34 -6.27 4.95
CA GLY A 185 -4.90 -6.95 6.13
C GLY A 185 -5.92 -8.03 5.78
N ALA A 186 -6.64 -7.89 4.64
CA ALA A 186 -7.50 -8.93 4.07
C ALA A 186 -7.47 -8.81 2.54
N LEU A 187 -6.47 -9.44 1.91
CA LEU A 187 -6.16 -9.28 0.49
C LEU A 187 -5.88 -10.63 -0.16
N ALA A 188 -6.74 -11.01 -1.09
CA ALA A 188 -6.47 -12.14 -1.99
C ALA A 188 -5.56 -11.69 -3.13
N VAL A 189 -4.56 -12.51 -3.46
CA VAL A 189 -3.53 -12.22 -4.48
C VAL A 189 -3.34 -13.42 -5.38
N ARG A 190 -3.31 -13.16 -6.69
CA ARG A 190 -2.85 -14.14 -7.67
C ARG A 190 -1.33 -14.12 -7.74
N VAL A 191 -0.71 -15.24 -7.34
CA VAL A 191 0.74 -15.36 -7.33
C VAL A 191 1.24 -15.96 -8.65
N ASP A 192 2.06 -15.18 -9.34
CA ASP A 192 2.77 -15.59 -10.56
C ASP A 192 4.15 -14.91 -10.62
N ALA A 193 4.88 -15.08 -11.71
CA ALA A 193 6.20 -14.45 -11.88
C ALA A 193 6.14 -12.91 -11.97
N GLY A 194 4.98 -12.34 -12.27
CA GLY A 194 4.76 -10.89 -12.38
C GLY A 194 4.25 -10.24 -11.10
N THR A 195 3.98 -11.03 -10.06
CA THR A 195 3.47 -10.50 -8.79
C THR A 195 4.44 -9.49 -8.18
N GLY A 196 3.92 -8.35 -7.72
CA GLY A 196 4.70 -7.29 -7.07
C GLY A 196 5.31 -7.69 -5.72
N PHE A 197 5.97 -6.75 -5.06
CA PHE A 197 6.48 -6.93 -3.70
C PHE A 197 6.01 -5.79 -2.80
N PHE A 198 6.03 -6.03 -1.49
CA PHE A 198 5.72 -5.05 -0.45
C PHE A 198 7.01 -4.34 -0.03
N PRO A 199 7.21 -3.05 -0.36
CA PRO A 199 8.38 -2.32 0.11
C PRO A 199 8.28 -2.05 1.63
N SER A 200 9.43 -1.92 2.31
CA SER A 200 9.48 -1.68 3.76
C SER A 200 9.20 -0.20 4.07
N LEU A 201 7.92 0.17 4.04
CA LEU A 201 7.41 1.51 4.22
C LEU A 201 5.98 1.42 4.76
N PHE A 202 5.43 2.48 5.35
CA PHE A 202 4.00 2.57 5.62
C PHE A 202 3.23 2.70 4.28
N ASN A 203 2.04 2.11 4.17
CA ASN A 203 1.31 1.94 2.92
C ASN A 203 2.05 1.08 1.87
N GLU A 204 2.78 0.07 2.33
CA GLU A 204 3.45 -0.91 1.47
C GLU A 204 2.50 -1.65 0.53
N ASP A 205 1.28 -1.85 0.97
CA ASP A 205 0.20 -2.47 0.22
C ASP A 205 -0.30 -1.58 -0.93
N TRP A 206 -0.32 -0.26 -0.77
CA TRP A 206 -0.66 0.66 -1.84
C TRP A 206 0.38 0.61 -2.96
N LEU A 207 1.67 0.57 -2.60
CA LEU A 207 2.73 0.41 -3.59
C LEU A 207 2.69 -0.98 -4.25
N PHE A 208 2.38 -2.02 -3.48
CA PHE A 208 2.17 -3.37 -4.01
C PHE A 208 1.04 -3.41 -5.06
N LEU A 209 -0.08 -2.75 -4.79
CA LEU A 209 -1.27 -2.72 -5.65
C LEU A 209 -1.15 -1.78 -6.86
N PHE A 210 -0.18 -0.86 -6.87
CA PHE A 210 -0.11 0.23 -7.84
C PHE A 210 -0.18 -0.24 -9.30
N ASP A 211 0.60 -1.26 -9.69
CA ASP A 211 0.59 -1.75 -11.07
C ASP A 211 -0.73 -2.43 -11.45
N ALA A 212 -1.30 -3.20 -10.53
CA ALA A 212 -2.58 -3.82 -10.76
C ALA A 212 -3.69 -2.76 -10.90
N LEU A 213 -3.65 -1.70 -10.10
CA LEU A 213 -4.60 -0.58 -10.17
C LEU A 213 -4.50 0.19 -11.47
N ARG A 214 -3.28 0.55 -11.90
CA ARG A 214 -3.09 1.29 -13.16
C ARG A 214 -3.58 0.53 -14.39
N HIS A 215 -3.68 -0.81 -14.29
CA HIS A 215 -4.20 -1.68 -15.34
C HIS A 215 -5.66 -2.10 -15.14
N GLY A 216 -6.36 -1.56 -14.11
CA GLY A 216 -7.73 -1.93 -13.79
C GLY A 216 -7.89 -3.39 -13.34
N ARG A 217 -6.89 -3.95 -12.62
CA ARG A 217 -6.85 -5.36 -12.24
C ARG A 217 -6.98 -5.59 -10.74
N VAL A 218 -7.61 -4.64 -10.04
CA VAL A 218 -7.93 -4.77 -8.63
C VAL A 218 -9.44 -4.73 -8.44
N ALA A 219 -9.96 -5.70 -7.73
CA ALA A 219 -11.37 -5.74 -7.35
C ALA A 219 -11.55 -5.70 -5.83
N VAL A 220 -12.77 -5.46 -5.41
CA VAL A 220 -13.18 -5.56 -4.00
C VAL A 220 -14.48 -6.36 -3.91
N THR A 221 -14.52 -7.26 -2.92
CA THR A 221 -15.72 -8.03 -2.59
C THR A 221 -15.79 -8.24 -1.09
N GLY A 222 -16.93 -8.70 -0.57
CA GLY A 222 -17.08 -9.06 0.82
C GLY A 222 -16.72 -7.96 1.82
N THR A 223 -16.66 -8.35 3.09
CA THR A 223 -16.32 -7.46 4.20
C THR A 223 -15.61 -8.22 5.31
N VAL A 224 -14.71 -7.55 6.01
CA VAL A 224 -14.09 -8.00 7.25
C VAL A 224 -14.14 -6.87 8.26
N ALA A 225 -13.89 -7.15 9.52
CA ALA A 225 -13.67 -6.15 10.55
C ALA A 225 -12.25 -6.27 11.08
N GLN A 226 -11.58 -5.16 11.28
CA GLN A 226 -10.32 -5.10 12.00
C GLN A 226 -10.59 -4.72 13.47
N GLN A 227 -9.88 -5.33 14.41
CA GLN A 227 -9.93 -4.92 15.80
C GLN A 227 -9.49 -3.45 15.92
N SER A 228 -10.30 -2.67 16.63
CA SER A 228 -10.01 -1.24 16.82
C SER A 228 -8.71 -1.05 17.59
N PHE A 229 -7.95 -0.04 17.23
CA PHE A 229 -6.77 0.43 17.94
C PHE A 229 -6.83 1.95 18.08
N ASP A 230 -6.06 2.53 18.99
CA ASP A 230 -5.96 3.97 19.13
C ASP A 230 -4.87 4.52 18.18
N PRO A 231 -5.24 5.21 17.08
CA PRO A 231 -4.27 5.76 16.14
C PRO A 231 -3.43 6.89 16.75
N PHE A 232 -3.90 7.50 17.84
CA PHE A 232 -3.26 8.61 18.53
C PHE A 232 -2.57 8.19 19.84
N ALA A 233 -2.35 6.88 20.04
CA ALA A 233 -1.67 6.38 21.24
C ALA A 233 -0.29 7.01 21.42
N THR A 234 0.41 7.28 20.33
CA THR A 234 1.69 8.01 20.34
C THR A 234 1.81 8.93 19.11
N PRO A 235 2.30 10.17 19.26
CA PRO A 235 2.60 11.04 18.11
C PRO A 235 3.67 10.45 17.17
N HIS A 236 4.49 9.52 17.67
CA HIS A 236 5.51 8.83 16.89
C HIS A 236 4.94 8.05 15.71
N SER A 237 3.74 7.46 15.86
CA SER A 237 3.07 6.74 14.78
C SER A 237 2.83 7.62 13.56
N ALA A 238 2.32 8.84 13.75
CA ALA A 238 2.10 9.80 12.67
C ALA A 238 3.40 10.18 11.93
N ARG A 239 4.50 10.29 12.67
CA ARG A 239 5.83 10.55 12.10
C ARG A 239 6.31 9.39 11.22
N LEU A 240 6.12 8.14 11.66
CA LEU A 240 6.56 6.96 10.90
C LEU A 240 5.77 6.75 9.61
N GLN A 241 4.51 7.19 9.61
CA GLN A 241 3.58 7.01 8.49
C GLN A 241 3.76 8.05 7.39
N GLU A 242 4.14 9.31 7.72
CA GLU A 242 3.96 10.47 6.85
C GLU A 242 4.64 10.35 5.48
N PHE A 243 5.85 9.80 5.38
CA PHE A 243 6.51 9.63 4.09
C PHE A 243 5.80 8.58 3.21
N GLY A 244 5.40 7.46 3.81
CA GLY A 244 4.64 6.42 3.11
C GLY A 244 3.25 6.90 2.67
N ASP A 245 2.56 7.67 3.53
CA ASP A 245 1.31 8.33 3.18
C ASP A 245 1.47 9.26 1.98
N CYS A 246 2.50 10.09 2.00
CA CYS A 246 2.77 10.99 0.88
C CYS A 246 3.03 10.25 -0.42
N LEU A 247 3.79 9.15 -0.40
CA LEU A 247 4.06 8.36 -1.60
C LEU A 247 2.79 7.66 -2.10
N GLY A 248 2.07 6.96 -1.24
CA GLY A 248 0.84 6.25 -1.60
C GLY A 248 -0.23 7.18 -2.14
N GLU A 249 -0.57 8.22 -1.38
CA GLU A 249 -1.58 9.22 -1.77
C GLU A 249 -1.20 9.95 -3.06
N GLY A 250 0.07 10.32 -3.22
CA GLY A 250 0.54 11.01 -4.42
C GLY A 250 0.46 10.13 -5.67
N LEU A 251 0.84 8.87 -5.58
CA LEU A 251 0.75 7.91 -6.68
C LEU A 251 -0.70 7.63 -7.07
N TYR A 252 -1.58 7.44 -6.09
CA TYR A 252 -2.99 7.17 -6.36
C TYR A 252 -3.69 8.40 -6.91
N TRP A 253 -3.26 9.59 -6.51
CA TRP A 253 -3.75 10.82 -7.14
C TRP A 253 -3.40 10.91 -8.62
N LEU A 254 -2.18 10.49 -9.01
CA LEU A 254 -1.84 10.41 -10.43
C LEU A 254 -2.82 9.49 -11.18
N LEU A 255 -3.11 8.30 -10.61
CA LEU A 255 -4.06 7.36 -11.21
C LEU A 255 -5.48 7.93 -11.31
N ASP A 256 -5.98 8.60 -10.27
CA ASP A 256 -7.29 9.25 -10.28
C ASP A 256 -7.40 10.35 -11.36
N LEU A 257 -6.27 10.98 -11.70
CA LEU A 257 -6.17 11.95 -12.79
C LEU A 257 -5.96 11.32 -14.17
N GLY A 258 -5.95 9.99 -14.27
CA GLY A 258 -5.64 9.27 -15.51
C GLY A 258 -4.19 9.42 -15.97
N ARG A 259 -3.27 9.69 -15.03
CA ARG A 259 -1.82 9.84 -15.23
C ARG A 259 -1.10 8.60 -14.75
N ASP A 260 0.22 8.54 -14.99
CA ASP A 260 1.04 7.37 -14.68
C ASP A 260 2.30 7.75 -13.88
N LEU A 261 3.08 6.72 -13.54
CA LEU A 261 4.34 6.84 -12.80
C LEU A 261 5.34 7.79 -13.47
N ASP A 262 5.35 7.86 -14.80
CA ASP A 262 6.19 8.78 -15.56
C ASP A 262 5.86 10.26 -15.30
N ASP A 263 4.65 10.54 -14.81
CA ASP A 263 4.22 11.88 -14.40
C ASP A 263 4.65 12.26 -12.98
N ALA A 264 5.21 11.32 -12.20
CA ALA A 264 5.67 11.52 -10.83
C ALA A 264 6.98 12.33 -10.77
N SER A 265 7.00 13.48 -11.43
CA SER A 265 8.16 14.37 -11.58
C SER A 265 8.44 15.17 -10.30
N LEU A 266 9.63 15.78 -10.23
CA LEU A 266 9.98 16.74 -9.16
C LEU A 266 8.91 17.84 -8.97
N ARG A 267 8.36 18.35 -10.09
CA ARG A 267 7.31 19.37 -10.04
C ARG A 267 6.03 18.82 -9.44
N PHE A 268 5.62 17.63 -9.85
CA PHE A 268 4.46 16.98 -9.26
C PHE A 268 4.60 16.83 -7.75
N TRP A 269 5.75 16.30 -7.29
CA TRP A 269 5.99 16.11 -5.86
C TRP A 269 6.09 17.42 -5.10
N ALA A 270 6.67 18.49 -5.69
CA ALA A 270 6.69 19.81 -5.07
C ALA A 270 5.27 20.34 -4.81
N ASP A 271 4.39 20.22 -5.81
CA ASP A 271 3.00 20.65 -5.72
C ASP A 271 2.20 19.76 -4.74
N PHE A 272 2.39 18.44 -4.79
CA PHE A 272 1.71 17.49 -3.90
C PHE A 272 2.10 17.70 -2.43
N LEU A 273 3.40 17.76 -2.12
CA LEU A 273 3.88 17.95 -0.76
C LEU A 273 3.46 19.29 -0.18
N ALA A 274 3.37 20.34 -1.00
CA ALA A 274 2.82 21.62 -0.56
C ALA A 274 1.33 21.53 -0.19
N LYS A 275 0.53 20.75 -0.96
CA LYS A 275 -0.88 20.48 -0.66
C LYS A 275 -1.04 19.65 0.62
N ARG A 276 -0.21 18.62 0.81
CA ARG A 276 -0.23 17.80 2.03
C ARG A 276 0.06 18.62 3.27
N ARG A 277 1.06 19.50 3.25
CA ARG A 277 1.35 20.43 4.36
C ARG A 277 0.17 21.34 4.68
N ARG A 278 -0.50 21.87 3.65
CA ARG A 278 -1.70 22.70 3.83
C ARG A 278 -2.83 21.89 4.46
N PHE A 279 -3.06 20.67 3.96
CA PHE A 279 -4.07 19.77 4.46
C PHE A 279 -3.91 19.46 5.95
N ILE A 280 -2.72 19.08 6.41
CA ILE A 280 -2.43 18.83 7.83
C ILE A 280 -2.68 20.10 8.66
N ARG A 281 -2.24 21.26 8.19
CA ARG A 281 -2.46 22.54 8.87
C ARG A 281 -3.94 22.86 9.01
N GLU A 282 -4.73 22.66 7.98
CA GLU A 282 -6.17 22.92 8.01
C GLU A 282 -6.90 22.00 9.00
N ILE A 283 -6.48 20.73 9.13
CA ILE A 283 -7.02 19.82 10.15
C ILE A 283 -6.68 20.35 11.56
N ILE A 284 -5.42 20.74 11.80
CA ILE A 284 -4.99 21.32 13.09
C ILE A 284 -5.85 22.55 13.43
N VAL A 285 -6.07 23.47 12.48
CA VAL A 285 -6.89 24.67 12.71
C VAL A 285 -8.32 24.29 13.08
N ARG A 286 -8.93 23.32 12.41
CA ARG A 286 -10.28 22.84 12.76
C ARG A 286 -10.33 22.23 14.15
N LEU A 287 -9.40 21.32 14.47
CA LEU A 287 -9.31 20.71 15.80
C LEU A 287 -9.10 21.75 16.91
N THR A 288 -8.31 22.79 16.65
CA THR A 288 -8.08 23.86 17.62
C THR A 288 -9.31 24.73 17.82
N ARG A 289 -10.08 25.00 16.75
CA ARG A 289 -11.29 25.81 16.80
C ARG A 289 -12.46 25.06 17.42
N ASP A 290 -12.68 23.80 16.98
CA ASP A 290 -13.88 23.03 17.27
C ASP A 290 -13.59 21.89 18.29
N GLY A 291 -12.37 21.84 18.83
CA GLY A 291 -11.83 20.73 19.62
C GLY A 291 -12.57 20.44 20.93
N ALA A 292 -13.27 21.43 21.50
CA ALA A 292 -14.09 21.21 22.69
C ALA A 292 -15.23 20.18 22.48
N SER A 293 -15.64 19.93 21.23
CA SER A 293 -16.68 18.95 20.86
C SER A 293 -16.11 17.64 20.29
N ILE A 294 -14.78 17.52 20.11
CA ILE A 294 -14.13 16.36 19.52
C ILE A 294 -13.27 15.65 20.58
N GLU A 295 -13.67 14.45 20.97
CA GLU A 295 -12.94 13.66 21.94
C GLU A 295 -11.50 13.38 21.46
N GLY A 296 -10.52 13.62 22.34
CA GLY A 296 -9.10 13.38 22.05
C GLY A 296 -8.45 14.38 21.09
N SER A 297 -9.08 15.53 20.83
CA SER A 297 -8.57 16.57 19.92
C SER A 297 -7.13 16.99 20.19
N ASP A 298 -6.71 17.11 21.46
CA ASP A 298 -5.34 17.49 21.85
C ASP A 298 -4.32 16.45 21.37
N ARG A 299 -4.60 15.14 21.55
CA ARG A 299 -3.74 14.05 21.07
C ARG A 299 -3.67 14.00 19.54
N MET A 300 -4.79 14.33 18.86
CA MET A 300 -4.83 14.45 17.41
C MET A 300 -3.92 15.61 16.96
N VAL A 301 -4.02 16.77 17.59
CA VAL A 301 -3.18 17.94 17.28
C VAL A 301 -1.69 17.61 17.49
N GLU A 302 -1.32 16.95 18.59
CA GLU A 302 0.07 16.53 18.83
C GLU A 302 0.57 15.57 17.75
N SER A 303 -0.22 14.59 17.38
CA SER A 303 0.12 13.65 16.31
C SER A 303 0.28 14.34 14.96
N LEU A 304 -0.61 15.26 14.62
CA LEU A 304 -0.51 16.07 13.39
C LEU A 304 0.70 17.01 13.38
N LYS A 305 1.08 17.59 14.54
CA LYS A 305 2.32 18.35 14.67
C LYS A 305 3.54 17.48 14.43
N ALA A 306 3.54 16.24 14.94
CA ALA A 306 4.63 15.28 14.71
C ALA A 306 4.74 14.88 13.23
N ALA A 307 3.62 14.61 12.54
CA ALA A 307 3.57 14.39 11.09
C ALA A 307 4.11 15.60 10.33
N SER A 308 3.62 16.80 10.64
CA SER A 308 4.05 18.05 10.00
C SER A 308 5.54 18.32 10.20
N ALA A 309 6.06 18.13 11.40
CA ALA A 309 7.49 18.28 11.68
C ALA A 309 8.35 17.31 10.87
N TYR A 310 7.87 16.07 10.71
CA TYR A 310 8.57 15.07 9.92
C TYR A 310 8.47 15.37 8.41
N HIS A 311 7.35 15.87 7.94
CA HIS A 311 7.15 16.30 6.56
C HIS A 311 8.18 17.32 6.07
N HIS A 312 8.77 18.11 6.96
CA HIS A 312 9.86 19.03 6.63
C HIS A 312 11.24 18.36 6.48
N ARG A 313 11.34 17.05 6.77
CA ARG A 313 12.59 16.30 6.67
C ARG A 313 12.82 15.66 5.32
N PHE A 314 11.86 15.69 4.43
CA PHE A 314 11.96 15.16 3.08
C PHE A 314 11.35 16.14 2.07
N GLY A 315 11.76 15.99 0.83
CA GLY A 315 11.34 16.85 -0.27
C GLY A 315 11.03 16.07 -1.55
N PRO A 316 10.74 16.78 -2.64
CA PRO A 316 10.42 16.18 -3.93
C PRO A 316 11.48 15.21 -4.44
N GLN A 317 12.75 15.49 -4.18
CA GLN A 317 13.86 14.64 -4.64
C GLN A 317 13.85 13.28 -3.91
N ASP A 318 13.55 13.26 -2.60
CA ASP A 318 13.46 12.00 -1.85
C ASP A 318 12.37 11.09 -2.42
N CYS A 319 11.23 11.66 -2.86
CA CYS A 319 10.16 10.92 -3.50
C CYS A 319 10.63 10.34 -4.85
N VAL A 320 11.28 11.13 -5.69
CA VAL A 320 11.80 10.68 -6.99
C VAL A 320 12.86 9.60 -6.83
N ASP A 321 13.80 9.79 -5.91
CA ASP A 321 14.89 8.83 -5.65
C ASP A 321 14.34 7.51 -5.10
N TYR A 322 13.33 7.59 -4.21
CA TYR A 322 12.65 6.41 -3.71
C TYR A 322 11.96 5.64 -4.83
N LEU A 323 11.23 6.31 -5.72
CA LEU A 323 10.54 5.68 -6.84
C LEU A 323 11.51 5.04 -7.85
N ALA A 324 12.67 5.66 -8.08
CA ALA A 324 13.72 5.08 -8.91
C ALA A 324 14.28 3.78 -8.30
N ALA A 325 14.53 3.77 -6.98
CA ALA A 325 14.94 2.58 -6.25
C ALA A 325 13.84 1.50 -6.28
N TRP A 326 12.58 1.90 -6.07
CA TRP A 326 11.44 0.99 -6.11
C TRP A 326 11.28 0.34 -7.50
N ALA A 327 11.45 1.09 -8.58
CA ALA A 327 11.42 0.54 -9.94
C ALA A 327 12.56 -0.49 -10.18
N ALA A 328 13.75 -0.26 -9.63
CA ALA A 328 14.85 -1.22 -9.68
C ALA A 328 14.55 -2.49 -8.87
N ASP A 329 14.01 -2.33 -7.66
CA ASP A 329 13.64 -3.44 -6.78
C ASP A 329 12.53 -4.31 -7.39
N ARG A 330 11.56 -3.71 -8.08
CA ARG A 330 10.51 -4.45 -8.80
C ARG A 330 11.10 -5.37 -9.87
N ARG A 331 12.06 -4.90 -10.68
CA ARG A 331 12.74 -5.74 -11.69
C ARG A 331 13.48 -6.91 -11.03
N MET A 332 14.22 -6.63 -9.97
CA MET A 332 14.96 -7.65 -9.20
C MET A 332 14.01 -8.69 -8.59
N TRP A 333 12.88 -8.25 -8.04
CA TRP A 333 11.87 -9.14 -7.47
C TRP A 333 11.21 -10.03 -8.52
N THR A 334 10.79 -9.46 -9.67
CA THR A 334 10.23 -10.22 -10.79
C THR A 334 11.22 -11.29 -11.28
N GLN A 335 12.50 -10.93 -11.40
CA GLN A 335 13.55 -11.90 -11.75
C GLN A 335 13.64 -13.01 -10.69
N ARG A 336 13.60 -12.65 -9.40
CA ARG A 336 13.64 -13.64 -8.30
C ARG A 336 12.46 -14.62 -8.33
N LEU A 337 11.25 -14.13 -8.54
CA LEU A 337 10.07 -15.00 -8.67
C LEU A 337 10.10 -15.84 -9.94
N GLY A 338 10.64 -15.31 -11.03
CA GLY A 338 10.76 -16.01 -12.31
C GLY A 338 11.73 -17.20 -12.29
N THR A 339 12.65 -17.28 -11.30
CA THR A 339 13.55 -18.43 -11.13
C THR A 339 12.89 -19.64 -10.46
N GLU A 340 11.67 -19.51 -9.96
CA GLU A 340 10.94 -20.58 -9.25
C GLU A 340 9.88 -21.22 -10.19
N ASP A 341 10.33 -22.01 -11.15
CA ASP A 341 9.46 -22.56 -12.20
C ASP A 341 8.82 -23.91 -11.87
N MET A 342 9.43 -24.68 -10.94
CA MET A 342 8.97 -26.03 -10.59
C MET A 342 8.31 -26.03 -9.21
N PRO A 343 6.98 -26.28 -9.14
CA PRO A 343 6.28 -26.38 -7.85
C PRO A 343 6.83 -27.53 -6.99
N MET A 344 6.90 -27.30 -5.69
CA MET A 344 7.31 -28.28 -4.70
C MET A 344 6.36 -28.27 -3.49
N ALA A 345 6.41 -29.31 -2.65
CA ALA A 345 5.63 -29.31 -1.41
C ALA A 345 6.02 -28.12 -0.52
N LEU A 346 5.04 -27.55 0.20
CA LEU A 346 5.23 -26.37 1.05
C LEU A 346 6.35 -26.57 2.08
N ASP A 347 6.40 -27.73 2.73
CA ASP A 347 7.47 -28.11 3.64
C ASP A 347 8.85 -28.11 2.96
N THR A 348 8.92 -28.64 1.73
CA THR A 348 10.14 -28.64 0.92
C THR A 348 10.59 -27.22 0.58
N ALA A 349 9.68 -26.31 0.23
CA ALA A 349 9.97 -24.92 -0.04
C ALA A 349 10.55 -24.22 1.21
N LEU A 350 9.96 -24.45 2.38
CA LEU A 350 10.45 -23.89 3.64
C LEU A 350 11.85 -24.42 4.00
N LYS A 351 12.09 -25.72 3.83
CA LYS A 351 13.42 -26.34 4.03
C LYS A 351 14.47 -25.81 3.05
N ARG A 352 14.13 -25.66 1.77
CA ARG A 352 15.02 -25.11 0.74
C ARG A 352 15.42 -23.67 1.05
N LEU A 353 14.53 -22.88 1.63
CA LEU A 353 14.81 -21.54 2.13
C LEU A 353 15.51 -21.52 3.49
N ARG A 354 15.80 -22.68 4.07
CA ARG A 354 16.44 -22.85 5.40
C ARG A 354 15.68 -22.13 6.51
N LEU A 355 14.36 -22.17 6.45
CA LEU A 355 13.50 -21.53 7.44
C LEU A 355 13.24 -22.49 8.61
N ASN A 356 13.41 -21.98 9.83
CA ASN A 356 13.00 -22.71 11.03
C ASN A 356 11.46 -22.65 11.15
N HIS A 357 10.79 -23.79 10.99
CA HIS A 357 9.35 -23.90 10.99
C HIS A 357 8.85 -25.11 11.75
N PHE A 358 7.59 -25.06 12.14
CA PHE A 358 6.81 -26.13 12.73
C PHE A 358 5.57 -26.36 11.87
N SER A 359 5.05 -27.59 11.85
CA SER A 359 3.83 -27.92 11.10
C SER A 359 2.91 -28.85 11.90
N THR A 360 1.64 -28.86 11.54
CA THR A 360 0.69 -29.86 12.00
C THR A 360 0.91 -31.17 11.22
N GLU A 361 1.07 -32.30 11.90
CA GLU A 361 1.30 -33.62 11.28
C GLU A 361 0.01 -34.27 10.72
N HIS A 362 -1.00 -33.49 10.34
CA HIS A 362 -2.18 -34.04 9.70
C HIS A 362 -1.95 -34.12 8.19
N GLY A 363 -1.86 -35.38 7.70
CA GLY A 363 -1.79 -35.66 6.26
C GLY A 363 -3.12 -35.30 5.57
N TYR A 364 -3.21 -34.09 5.06
CA TYR A 364 -4.21 -33.79 4.03
C TYR A 364 -3.69 -34.35 2.69
N PRO A 365 -4.58 -34.88 1.86
CA PRO A 365 -4.18 -35.27 0.52
C PRO A 365 -3.58 -34.04 -0.22
N PRO A 366 -2.57 -34.24 -1.08
CA PRO A 366 -2.03 -33.14 -1.85
C PRO A 366 -3.18 -32.44 -2.58
N ALA A 367 -3.15 -31.10 -2.59
CA ALA A 367 -4.13 -30.31 -3.30
C ALA A 367 -4.32 -30.89 -4.70
N VAL A 368 -5.56 -31.27 -5.02
CA VAL A 368 -5.88 -31.77 -6.35
C VAL A 368 -5.55 -30.65 -7.32
N THR A 369 -4.48 -30.85 -8.07
CA THR A 369 -4.09 -29.92 -9.13
C THR A 369 -5.16 -30.05 -10.23
N VAL A 370 -6.24 -29.28 -10.09
CA VAL A 370 -7.18 -29.09 -11.18
C VAL A 370 -6.41 -28.35 -12.25
N SER A 371 -6.09 -29.02 -13.33
CA SER A 371 -5.51 -28.39 -14.52
C SER A 371 -6.48 -27.34 -15.02
N LEU A 372 -6.23 -26.09 -14.66
CA LEU A 372 -7.01 -24.96 -15.15
C LEU A 372 -6.77 -24.81 -16.65
N PRO A 373 -7.83 -24.50 -17.43
CA PRO A 373 -7.66 -24.15 -18.83
C PRO A 373 -6.67 -23.00 -18.95
N GLN A 374 -5.79 -23.07 -19.93
CA GLN A 374 -4.83 -22.00 -20.20
C GLN A 374 -5.58 -20.66 -20.37
N PRO A 375 -5.06 -19.55 -19.83
CA PRO A 375 -5.69 -18.27 -20.04
C PRO A 375 -5.79 -17.96 -21.53
N PRO A 376 -6.89 -17.36 -22.01
CA PRO A 376 -7.06 -17.04 -23.41
C PRO A 376 -5.86 -16.23 -23.92
N SER A 377 -5.40 -16.59 -25.12
CA SER A 377 -4.25 -15.95 -25.77
C SER A 377 -4.43 -14.43 -25.82
N LYS A 378 -3.32 -13.70 -25.92
CA LYS A 378 -3.19 -12.21 -25.87
C LYS A 378 -4.17 -11.40 -26.75
N ALA A 379 -5.01 -12.06 -27.56
CA ALA A 379 -5.93 -11.44 -28.54
C ALA A 379 -7.24 -10.86 -27.95
N SER A 380 -7.60 -11.14 -26.70
CA SER A 380 -8.86 -10.67 -26.10
C SER A 380 -8.70 -9.55 -25.05
N ARG A 381 -7.66 -8.75 -25.15
CA ARG A 381 -7.54 -7.54 -24.31
C ARG A 381 -8.51 -6.49 -24.85
N LEU A 382 -9.65 -6.32 -24.21
CA LEU A 382 -10.50 -5.16 -24.45
C LEU A 382 -9.73 -3.89 -24.08
N PRO A 383 -9.62 -2.91 -24.99
CA PRO A 383 -8.98 -1.64 -24.65
C PRO A 383 -9.81 -0.94 -23.57
N TYR A 384 -9.17 -0.46 -22.53
CA TYR A 384 -9.76 0.44 -21.55
C TYR A 384 -10.41 1.63 -22.26
N ARG A 385 -11.72 1.75 -22.18
CA ARG A 385 -12.45 2.99 -22.51
C ARG A 385 -12.73 3.73 -21.21
N PRO A 386 -12.14 4.91 -20.99
CA PRO A 386 -12.56 5.76 -19.87
C PRO A 386 -14.06 6.06 -20.04
N ARG A 387 -14.83 5.90 -18.99
CA ARG A 387 -16.22 6.34 -18.95
C ARG A 387 -16.27 7.81 -19.30
N GLN A 388 -16.98 8.16 -20.36
CA GLN A 388 -17.38 9.54 -20.64
C GLN A 388 -18.48 9.88 -19.65
N ASP A 389 -18.14 10.53 -18.55
CA ASP A 389 -19.12 11.19 -17.73
C ASP A 389 -19.57 12.48 -18.41
N SER A 390 -20.89 12.62 -18.43
CA SER A 390 -21.70 13.65 -19.05
C SER A 390 -21.18 15.07 -18.80
N THR A 391 -20.93 15.73 -19.89
CA THR A 391 -20.99 17.16 -20.22
C THR A 391 -21.43 18.15 -19.14
N GLY A 392 -20.46 18.91 -18.64
CA GLY A 392 -20.67 20.24 -18.12
C GLY A 392 -19.97 21.26 -19.05
N PRO A 393 -20.49 22.46 -19.27
CA PRO A 393 -20.12 23.38 -20.35
C PRO A 393 -18.77 24.12 -20.20
N GLY A 394 -17.87 23.62 -19.38
CA GLY A 394 -16.57 24.28 -19.11
C GLY A 394 -15.35 23.69 -19.84
N ARG A 395 -15.46 22.55 -20.52
CA ARG A 395 -14.28 21.86 -21.12
C ARG A 395 -13.92 22.31 -22.55
N ASP A 396 -14.81 22.93 -23.26
CA ASP A 396 -14.52 23.34 -24.65
C ASP A 396 -13.60 24.56 -24.78
N ARG A 397 -13.54 25.44 -23.79
CA ARG A 397 -12.64 26.60 -23.82
C ARG A 397 -11.15 26.24 -23.67
N LEU A 398 -10.82 25.15 -22.96
CA LEU A 398 -9.44 24.71 -22.80
C LEU A 398 -8.89 23.96 -24.01
N ARG A 399 -9.75 23.28 -24.78
CA ARG A 399 -9.35 22.60 -26.01
C ARG A 399 -9.09 23.57 -27.19
N GLN A 400 -9.71 24.74 -27.21
CA GLN A 400 -9.46 25.75 -28.23
C GLN A 400 -8.13 26.49 -28.01
N LEU A 401 -7.68 26.64 -26.76
CA LEU A 401 -6.38 27.25 -26.46
C LEU A 401 -5.18 26.34 -26.77
N SER A 402 -5.37 25.02 -26.77
CA SER A 402 -4.29 24.07 -27.10
C SER A 402 -4.07 23.89 -28.61
N ARG A 403 -5.05 24.23 -29.45
CA ARG A 403 -4.94 24.16 -30.93
C ARG A 403 -4.26 25.37 -31.56
N GLY A 404 -4.11 26.48 -30.83
CA GLY A 404 -3.45 27.71 -31.32
C GLY A 404 -1.93 27.72 -31.21
N LEU A 405 -1.31 26.78 -30.49
CA LEU A 405 0.14 26.73 -30.24
C LEU A 405 0.92 25.80 -31.21
N GLY A 406 0.25 25.18 -32.16
CA GLY A 406 0.82 24.20 -33.09
C GLY A 406 1.59 24.76 -34.30
N GLN A 407 1.70 26.07 -34.45
CA GLN A 407 2.39 26.67 -35.61
C GLN A 407 3.50 27.67 -35.18
N LEU A 408 4.54 27.19 -34.55
CA LEU A 408 5.79 27.93 -34.37
C LEU A 408 6.87 27.34 -35.29
N PRO A 409 7.65 28.18 -36.02
CA PRO A 409 8.58 27.74 -37.04
C PRO A 409 9.73 26.87 -36.50
N HIS A 410 10.15 25.92 -37.30
CA HIS A 410 11.12 24.84 -37.02
C HIS A 410 12.55 25.30 -36.60
N TRP A 411 12.88 26.59 -36.65
CA TRP A 411 14.24 27.07 -36.34
C TRP A 411 14.51 27.30 -34.83
N LEU A 412 13.51 27.29 -33.99
CA LEU A 412 13.67 27.43 -32.53
C LEU A 412 14.04 26.11 -31.79
N GLY A 413 14.03 24.97 -32.49
CA GLY A 413 14.34 23.67 -31.93
C GLY A 413 15.79 23.38 -31.53
N ARG A 414 16.75 24.17 -32.03
CA ARG A 414 18.20 23.88 -31.82
C ARG A 414 18.88 24.67 -30.70
N ARG A 415 18.17 25.43 -29.88
CA ARG A 415 18.74 26.17 -28.74
C ARG A 415 18.26 25.70 -27.35
N ARG A 416 17.63 24.54 -27.26
CA ARG A 416 17.12 24.02 -25.97
C ARG A 416 18.21 23.55 -24.98
N HIS A 417 19.46 23.43 -25.37
CA HIS A 417 20.52 22.90 -24.49
C HIS A 417 21.31 23.95 -23.69
N ARG A 418 20.96 25.24 -23.74
CA ARG A 418 21.69 26.27 -22.95
C ARG A 418 20.87 27.12 -21.98
N LEU A 419 19.57 26.85 -21.81
CA LEU A 419 18.72 27.62 -20.90
C LEU A 419 18.42 26.88 -19.56
N GLY A 420 19.22 25.94 -19.19
CA GLY A 420 19.04 25.10 -18.01
C GLY A 420 19.25 25.76 -16.63
N ARG A 421 19.46 27.07 -16.52
CA ARG A 421 19.67 27.75 -15.24
C ARG A 421 19.17 29.19 -15.21
N LEU A 422 17.95 29.45 -15.61
CA LEU A 422 17.29 30.68 -15.18
C LEU A 422 16.60 30.42 -13.83
N SER A 423 17.02 31.11 -12.80
CA SER A 423 16.41 30.99 -11.48
C SER A 423 14.94 31.40 -11.54
N TYR A 424 14.09 30.83 -10.69
CA TYR A 424 12.65 31.14 -10.58
C TYR A 424 12.38 32.65 -10.46
N LYS A 425 13.33 33.43 -9.90
CA LYS A 425 13.29 34.89 -9.83
C LYS A 425 13.33 35.55 -11.21
N ALA A 426 14.05 34.99 -12.18
CA ALA A 426 14.12 35.54 -13.54
C ALA A 426 12.83 35.30 -14.32
N LEU A 427 12.16 34.14 -14.10
CA LEU A 427 10.86 33.86 -14.72
C LEU A 427 9.74 34.73 -14.18
N TRP A 428 9.81 35.12 -12.90
CA TRP A 428 8.88 36.05 -12.30
C TRP A 428 9.02 37.47 -12.85
N ALA A 429 10.24 37.94 -13.08
CA ALA A 429 10.53 39.29 -13.60
C ALA A 429 9.99 39.51 -15.03
N ILE A 430 9.68 38.45 -15.78
CA ILE A 430 9.14 38.52 -17.17
C ILE A 430 7.64 38.15 -17.23
N GLY A 431 6.95 38.13 -16.08
CA GLY A 431 5.48 37.95 -16.03
C GLY A 431 4.95 36.54 -16.29
N PHE A 432 5.80 35.52 -16.30
CA PHE A 432 5.41 34.11 -16.58
C PHE A 432 5.06 33.28 -15.34
N ALA A 433 5.16 33.85 -14.14
CA ALA A 433 4.77 33.18 -12.91
C ALA A 433 3.99 34.12 -11.98
N PRO A 434 2.96 33.68 -11.25
CA PRO A 434 2.25 34.50 -10.28
C PRO A 434 3.16 34.91 -9.12
N LYS A 435 2.97 36.12 -8.61
CA LYS A 435 3.74 36.67 -7.49
C LYS A 435 3.63 35.76 -6.27
N PRO A 436 4.73 35.22 -5.71
CA PRO A 436 4.63 34.42 -4.49
C PRO A 436 4.30 35.34 -3.32
N ASN A 437 3.20 35.06 -2.63
CA ASN A 437 2.78 35.77 -1.42
C ASN A 437 3.54 35.18 -0.23
N TRP A 438 4.85 35.46 -0.13
CA TRP A 438 5.70 34.99 0.96
C TRP A 438 6.01 36.17 1.87
N ASN A 439 5.35 36.21 3.01
CA ASN A 439 5.79 37.10 4.10
C ASN A 439 6.70 36.27 5.01
N LEU A 440 8.02 36.49 4.91
CA LEU A 440 9.05 35.81 5.71
C LEU A 440 8.94 36.10 7.22
N ALA A 441 8.05 37.02 7.64
CA ALA A 441 7.85 37.40 9.04
C ALA A 441 6.99 36.39 9.84
N ASP A 442 6.34 35.40 9.20
CA ASP A 442 5.40 34.53 9.90
C ASP A 442 6.03 33.22 10.43
N TYR A 443 7.36 33.12 10.43
CA TYR A 443 8.07 31.95 10.97
C TYR A 443 9.05 32.36 12.07
N PRO A 444 8.70 32.20 13.36
CA PRO A 444 9.69 32.26 14.41
C PRO A 444 10.67 31.11 14.25
N LEU A 445 11.93 31.46 13.99
CA LEU A 445 13.06 30.53 14.08
C LEU A 445 13.13 29.98 15.51
N LEU A 446 12.76 28.72 15.71
CA LEU A 446 13.09 27.99 16.94
C LEU A 446 14.61 27.75 16.92
N ILE A 447 15.33 28.69 17.53
CA ILE A 447 16.76 28.54 17.84
C ILE A 447 16.86 27.44 18.90
N ASP A 448 17.50 26.36 18.52
CA ASP A 448 17.88 25.25 19.39
C ASP A 448 18.84 25.79 20.47
N ARG A 449 18.35 25.95 21.70
CA ARG A 449 19.19 26.22 22.86
C ARG A 449 19.59 24.88 23.46
N THR A 450 20.73 24.36 23.04
CA THR A 450 21.47 23.39 23.84
C THR A 450 21.88 24.03 25.17
N PRO A 451 21.58 23.43 26.33
CA PRO A 451 22.18 23.88 27.57
C PRO A 451 23.64 23.48 27.59
N ALA A 452 24.52 24.48 27.71
CA ALA A 452 25.90 24.27 28.05
C ALA A 452 25.98 23.66 29.46
N GLY A 453 26.87 22.69 29.60
CA GLY A 453 27.05 21.93 30.82
C GLY A 453 27.56 22.73 32.01
N ASN A 454 27.23 22.21 33.17
CA ASN A 454 28.08 22.10 34.35
C ASN A 454 27.84 20.72 34.98
#